data_cbfe36f0ad87dfbc16b439bf7a7553b3
#
_entry.id   cbfe36f0ad87dfbc16b439bf7a7553b3
#
_cell.length_a   1.000
_cell.length_b   1.000
_cell.length_c   1.000
_cell.angle_alpha   90.00
_cell.angle_beta   90.00
_cell.angle_gamma   90.00
#
_symmetry.space_group_name_H-M   'P 1'
#
loop_
_entity.id
_entity.type
_entity.pdbx_description
1 polymer ?
#
loop_
_entity_poly.entity_id
_entity_poly.type
_entity_poly.pdbx_seq_one_letter_code
_entity_poly.pdbx_strand_id
1 'polypeptide(L)'
;MNPIIGTQVYPWGQEWEKDGAKYDLNAADEVLDQVAQCGFAAWEPFVAASREEARRLGALVSRHGLQSPSIYANVRLHEDDWSHHVETTMEQMRWAGEYGTRILVVNPEPINWNSPQDKNDAELRTQARAMQALGEQLKAQNQELAYHIHSPEMRQAAREFHHMMLATDPDAVGLCLDTHWIYRGAGNSEVALNDIVKLYGDRIVSLHVRQSQGGVWSESFGQGDIDHDSLVAYLNEMNFSGPLILEQAREEGTPRTMPFVEAQKRSLQELKRIFAI
;
A
#
# COMPACT_ATOMS: atom_id res chain seq x y z
N MET A 1 9.48 -17.03 8.41
CA MET A 1 10.39 -15.84 8.32
C MET A 1 9.59 -14.67 8.87
N ASN A 2 10.22 -13.78 9.60
CA ASN A 2 9.51 -12.60 10.10
C ASN A 2 9.29 -11.62 8.94
N PRO A 3 8.10 -10.99 8.80
CA PRO A 3 7.85 -9.97 7.79
C PRO A 3 8.80 -8.77 7.98
N ILE A 4 9.23 -8.16 6.87
CA ILE A 4 9.95 -6.90 6.92
C ILE A 4 8.99 -5.77 7.23
N ILE A 5 9.30 -4.92 8.23
CA ILE A 5 8.47 -3.77 8.57
C ILE A 5 9.03 -2.52 7.90
N GLY A 6 8.18 -1.90 7.09
CA GLY A 6 8.45 -0.63 6.40
C GLY A 6 7.41 0.43 6.68
N THR A 7 7.61 1.59 6.06
CA THR A 7 6.63 2.67 6.02
C THR A 7 6.47 3.19 4.61
N GLN A 8 5.26 3.64 4.28
CA GLN A 8 4.90 4.18 2.97
C GLN A 8 5.24 5.66 2.89
N VAL A 9 5.53 6.17 1.70
CA VAL A 9 5.94 7.57 1.46
C VAL A 9 4.86 8.59 1.82
N TYR A 10 3.58 8.25 1.67
CA TYR A 10 2.46 9.20 1.80
C TYR A 10 2.41 9.92 3.16
N PRO A 11 2.49 9.25 4.33
CA PRO A 11 2.47 9.94 5.62
C PRO A 11 3.61 10.95 5.80
N TRP A 12 4.77 10.62 5.28
CA TRP A 12 5.97 11.46 5.36
C TRP A 12 5.92 12.64 4.41
N GLY A 13 5.44 12.43 3.18
CA GLY A 13 5.18 13.49 2.21
C GLY A 13 4.15 14.48 2.75
N GLN A 14 3.04 13.98 3.31
CA GLN A 14 2.01 14.80 3.94
C GLN A 14 2.58 15.66 5.09
N GLU A 15 3.44 15.09 5.94
CA GLU A 15 4.06 15.84 7.02
C GLU A 15 5.08 16.86 6.50
N TRP A 16 5.82 16.53 5.44
CA TRP A 16 6.76 17.45 4.79
C TRP A 16 6.05 18.64 4.16
N GLU A 17 4.92 18.40 3.48
CA GLU A 17 4.17 19.40 2.72
C GLU A 17 3.25 20.29 3.56
N LYS A 18 3.06 19.97 4.85
CA LYS A 18 2.14 20.70 5.75
C LYS A 18 2.38 22.21 5.83
N ASP A 19 3.65 22.62 5.65
CA ASP A 19 4.06 24.02 5.73
C ASP A 19 4.32 24.61 4.31
N GLY A 20 3.80 23.96 3.26
CA GLY A 20 3.87 24.41 1.86
C GLY A 20 5.19 24.04 1.14
N ALA A 21 6.05 23.25 1.77
CA ALA A 21 7.21 22.66 1.09
C ALA A 21 6.74 21.60 0.08
N LYS A 22 7.52 21.40 -1.01
CA LYS A 22 7.26 20.32 -1.94
C LYS A 22 8.08 19.10 -1.56
N TYR A 23 7.44 17.94 -1.50
CA TYR A 23 8.14 16.67 -1.38
C TYR A 23 8.75 16.28 -2.73
N ASP A 24 10.07 16.17 -2.80
CA ASP A 24 10.84 15.76 -3.97
C ASP A 24 12.03 14.87 -3.55
N LEU A 25 12.89 14.49 -4.49
CA LEU A 25 14.07 13.66 -4.19
C LEU A 25 15.09 14.31 -3.24
N ASN A 26 15.09 15.65 -3.09
CA ASN A 26 15.97 16.29 -2.11
C ASN A 26 15.38 16.17 -0.71
N ALA A 27 14.06 16.35 -0.59
CA ALA A 27 13.32 16.08 0.63
C ALA A 27 13.40 14.60 1.03
N ALA A 28 13.41 13.69 0.07
CA ALA A 28 13.49 12.24 0.32
C ALA A 28 14.74 11.84 1.11
N ASP A 29 15.86 12.50 0.95
CA ASP A 29 17.08 12.18 1.69
C ASP A 29 16.93 12.42 3.20
N GLU A 30 16.38 13.56 3.59
CA GLU A 30 16.13 13.89 4.99
C GLU A 30 15.02 13.00 5.59
N VAL A 31 13.97 12.72 4.80
CA VAL A 31 12.90 11.83 5.23
C VAL A 31 13.42 10.41 5.46
N LEU A 32 14.24 9.87 4.56
CA LEU A 32 14.80 8.53 4.71
C LEU A 32 15.75 8.42 5.91
N ASP A 33 16.47 9.49 6.24
CA ASP A 33 17.25 9.56 7.48
C ASP A 33 16.35 9.44 8.71
N GLN A 34 15.23 10.18 8.74
CA GLN A 34 14.25 10.10 9.84
C GLN A 34 13.60 8.72 9.90
N VAL A 35 13.24 8.11 8.76
CA VAL A 35 12.70 6.74 8.68
C VAL A 35 13.68 5.72 9.28
N ALA A 36 14.94 5.80 8.90
CA ALA A 36 15.99 4.94 9.43
C ALA A 36 16.20 5.16 10.95
N GLN A 37 16.20 6.41 11.43
CA GLN A 37 16.27 6.76 12.85
C GLN A 37 15.06 6.27 13.66
N CYS A 38 13.88 6.12 13.03
CA CYS A 38 12.74 5.47 13.67
C CYS A 38 12.96 3.97 13.89
N GLY A 39 13.84 3.35 13.09
CA GLY A 39 14.15 1.92 13.13
C GLY A 39 13.31 1.07 12.19
N PHE A 40 12.68 1.67 11.17
CA PHE A 40 12.10 0.93 10.05
C PHE A 40 13.19 0.24 9.25
N ALA A 41 12.89 -0.93 8.69
CA ALA A 41 13.79 -1.68 7.84
C ALA A 41 13.52 -1.45 6.34
N ALA A 42 12.33 -0.93 6.01
CA ALA A 42 11.92 -0.75 4.63
C ALA A 42 11.18 0.57 4.39
N TRP A 43 11.22 0.98 3.14
CA TRP A 43 10.54 2.15 2.59
C TRP A 43 9.78 1.77 1.33
N GLU A 44 8.50 2.14 1.25
CA GLU A 44 7.69 1.99 0.05
C GLU A 44 7.46 3.35 -0.61
N PRO A 45 8.18 3.67 -1.69
CA PRO A 45 7.99 4.89 -2.45
C PRO A 45 6.86 4.78 -3.48
N PHE A 46 6.48 5.91 -4.08
CA PHE A 46 5.79 5.92 -5.36
C PHE A 46 6.73 5.51 -6.50
N VAL A 47 6.15 5.03 -7.61
CA VAL A 47 6.90 4.78 -8.85
C VAL A 47 7.61 6.06 -9.32
N ALA A 48 8.84 5.90 -9.78
CA ALA A 48 9.62 7.01 -10.30
C ALA A 48 9.15 7.43 -11.69
N ALA A 49 9.23 8.71 -12.00
CA ALA A 49 8.88 9.25 -13.31
C ALA A 49 9.95 8.99 -14.39
N SER A 50 11.18 8.61 -13.99
CA SER A 50 12.27 8.31 -14.91
C SER A 50 13.26 7.31 -14.30
N ARG A 51 14.06 6.66 -15.17
CA ARG A 51 15.13 5.75 -14.73
C ARG A 51 16.19 6.46 -13.86
N GLU A 52 16.49 7.72 -14.16
CA GLU A 52 17.43 8.51 -13.37
C GLU A 52 16.89 8.75 -11.96
N GLU A 53 15.63 9.12 -11.86
CA GLU A 53 14.94 9.27 -10.57
C GLU A 53 14.91 7.96 -9.78
N ALA A 54 14.57 6.84 -10.42
CA ALA A 54 14.59 5.52 -9.79
C ALA A 54 15.98 5.16 -9.26
N ARG A 55 17.04 5.41 -10.03
CA ARG A 55 18.43 5.16 -9.59
C ARG A 55 18.83 6.04 -8.39
N ARG A 56 18.45 7.31 -8.41
CA ARG A 56 18.71 8.23 -7.29
C ARG A 56 17.98 7.77 -6.04
N LEU A 57 16.71 7.41 -6.17
CA LEU A 57 15.90 6.89 -5.05
C LEU A 57 16.51 5.60 -4.49
N GLY A 58 16.86 4.64 -5.33
CA GLY A 58 17.50 3.39 -4.91
C GLY A 58 18.83 3.63 -4.18
N ALA A 59 19.64 4.60 -4.65
CA ALA A 59 20.88 4.99 -3.98
C ALA A 59 20.62 5.62 -2.61
N LEU A 60 19.58 6.45 -2.47
CA LEU A 60 19.18 7.03 -1.18
C LEU A 60 18.70 5.96 -0.20
N VAL A 61 17.79 5.09 -0.63
CA VAL A 61 17.30 3.97 0.18
C VAL A 61 18.46 3.13 0.71
N SER A 62 19.38 2.74 -0.18
CA SER A 62 20.58 1.97 0.18
C SER A 62 21.51 2.72 1.15
N ARG A 63 21.71 4.03 0.93
CA ARG A 63 22.57 4.87 1.79
C ARG A 63 22.08 4.92 3.24
N HIS A 64 20.77 4.93 3.44
CA HIS A 64 20.16 4.91 4.78
C HIS A 64 19.97 3.50 5.35
N GLY A 65 20.51 2.46 4.69
CA GLY A 65 20.41 1.07 5.15
C GLY A 65 19.01 0.47 5.09
N LEU A 66 18.13 1.08 4.29
CA LEU A 66 16.77 0.64 4.09
C LEU A 66 16.67 -0.31 2.88
N GLN A 67 15.57 -1.07 2.82
CA GLN A 67 15.15 -1.85 1.66
C GLN A 67 13.90 -1.24 1.04
N SER A 68 13.64 -1.53 -0.24
CA SER A 68 12.38 -1.17 -0.90
C SER A 68 11.76 -2.44 -1.50
N PRO A 69 11.12 -3.29 -0.67
CA PRO A 69 10.55 -4.55 -1.15
C PRO A 69 9.39 -4.32 -2.10
N SER A 70 8.65 -3.24 -1.91
CA SER A 70 7.49 -2.82 -2.69
C SER A 70 7.59 -1.36 -3.13
N ILE A 71 6.82 -1.04 -4.15
CA ILE A 71 6.64 0.32 -4.68
C ILE A 71 5.17 0.51 -5.06
N TYR A 72 4.66 1.72 -4.89
CA TYR A 72 3.25 2.03 -5.06
C TYR A 72 2.98 2.81 -6.35
N ALA A 73 1.90 2.43 -7.04
CA ALA A 73 1.43 3.12 -8.25
C ALA A 73 -0.09 3.30 -8.27
N ASN A 74 -0.55 4.48 -8.69
CA ASN A 74 -1.91 4.67 -9.20
C ASN A 74 -1.88 4.48 -10.71
N VAL A 75 -2.73 3.60 -11.25
CA VAL A 75 -2.70 3.25 -12.67
C VAL A 75 -4.11 3.25 -13.26
N ARG A 76 -4.29 3.88 -14.42
CA ARG A 76 -5.56 3.89 -15.16
C ARG A 76 -5.71 2.61 -15.97
N LEU A 77 -6.35 1.62 -15.38
CA LEU A 77 -6.52 0.29 -15.98
C LEU A 77 -7.90 0.05 -16.57
N HIS A 78 -8.85 0.96 -16.39
CA HIS A 78 -10.23 0.84 -16.84
C HIS A 78 -10.52 1.54 -18.18
N GLU A 79 -9.55 2.28 -18.72
CA GLU A 79 -9.68 3.04 -19.98
C GLU A 79 -9.25 2.21 -21.20
N ASP A 80 -9.61 2.64 -22.41
CA ASP A 80 -9.32 1.91 -23.64
C ASP A 80 -7.83 1.80 -23.96
N ASP A 81 -7.03 2.75 -23.49
CA ASP A 81 -5.57 2.80 -23.65
C ASP A 81 -4.79 2.12 -22.50
N TRP A 82 -5.44 1.29 -21.72
CA TRP A 82 -4.82 0.58 -20.59
C TRP A 82 -3.50 -0.13 -20.93
N SER A 83 -3.33 -0.59 -22.17
CA SER A 83 -2.09 -1.24 -22.61
C SER A 83 -0.87 -0.30 -22.50
N HIS A 84 -1.04 0.97 -22.83
CA HIS A 84 0.01 1.98 -22.66
C HIS A 84 0.36 2.20 -21.17
N HIS A 85 -0.64 2.23 -20.31
CA HIS A 85 -0.42 2.34 -18.86
C HIS A 85 0.30 1.11 -18.30
N VAL A 86 -0.04 -0.08 -18.76
CA VAL A 86 0.68 -1.32 -18.42
C VAL A 86 2.14 -1.27 -18.87
N GLU A 87 2.42 -0.86 -20.12
CA GLU A 87 3.79 -0.73 -20.63
C GLU A 87 4.62 0.25 -19.80
N THR A 88 4.08 1.42 -19.51
CA THR A 88 4.73 2.44 -18.66
C THR A 88 5.03 1.89 -17.26
N THR A 89 4.06 1.22 -16.64
CA THR A 89 4.21 0.65 -15.31
C THR A 89 5.26 -0.47 -15.30
N MET A 90 5.29 -1.31 -16.33
CA MET A 90 6.31 -2.34 -16.49
C MET A 90 7.72 -1.76 -16.65
N GLU A 91 7.85 -0.62 -17.32
CA GLU A 91 9.13 0.09 -17.41
C GLU A 91 9.58 0.61 -16.05
N GLN A 92 8.67 1.24 -15.28
CA GLN A 92 8.94 1.70 -13.92
C GLN A 92 9.34 0.56 -12.99
N MET A 93 8.68 -0.58 -13.08
CA MET A 93 9.03 -1.77 -12.30
C MET A 93 10.39 -2.37 -12.67
N ARG A 94 10.78 -2.32 -13.94
CA ARG A 94 12.15 -2.71 -14.35
C ARG A 94 13.20 -1.83 -13.69
N TRP A 95 12.97 -0.50 -13.64
CA TRP A 95 13.88 0.42 -12.95
C TRP A 95 13.95 0.14 -11.45
N ALA A 96 12.80 -0.09 -10.81
CA ALA A 96 12.72 -0.41 -9.38
C ALA A 96 13.41 -1.75 -9.06
N GLY A 97 13.31 -2.73 -9.94
CA GLY A 97 13.97 -4.02 -9.83
C GLY A 97 15.50 -3.93 -9.78
N GLU A 98 16.10 -2.86 -10.33
CA GLU A 98 17.56 -2.62 -10.29
C GLU A 98 18.06 -2.41 -8.84
N TYR A 99 17.21 -1.98 -7.90
CA TYR A 99 17.55 -1.82 -6.48
C TYR A 99 16.80 -2.78 -5.55
N GLY A 100 16.24 -3.85 -6.11
CA GLY A 100 15.77 -4.99 -5.34
C GLY A 100 14.26 -5.05 -5.09
N THR A 101 13.47 -4.12 -5.64
CA THR A 101 12.00 -4.15 -5.53
C THR A 101 11.42 -5.35 -6.26
N ARG A 102 10.48 -6.02 -5.59
CA ARG A 102 9.82 -7.23 -6.10
C ARG A 102 8.31 -7.11 -6.22
N ILE A 103 7.68 -6.24 -5.43
CA ILE A 103 6.24 -6.10 -5.38
C ILE A 103 5.84 -4.74 -5.92
N LEU A 104 4.90 -4.74 -6.89
CA LEU A 104 4.20 -3.57 -7.34
C LEU A 104 2.83 -3.51 -6.64
N VAL A 105 2.65 -2.56 -5.77
CA VAL A 105 1.35 -2.25 -5.16
C VAL A 105 0.60 -1.32 -6.09
N VAL A 106 -0.51 -1.77 -6.65
CA VAL A 106 -1.32 -1.01 -7.60
C VAL A 106 -2.68 -0.68 -7.01
N ASN A 107 -2.99 0.60 -6.96
CA ASN A 107 -4.37 1.07 -6.87
C ASN A 107 -4.86 1.47 -8.27
N PRO A 108 -5.85 0.77 -8.85
CA PRO A 108 -6.47 1.21 -10.08
C PRO A 108 -7.20 2.52 -9.85
N GLU A 109 -6.80 3.59 -10.55
CA GLU A 109 -7.43 4.89 -10.34
C GLU A 109 -8.96 4.82 -10.46
N PRO A 110 -9.71 5.48 -9.56
CA PRO A 110 -11.15 5.66 -9.72
C PRO A 110 -11.45 6.59 -10.90
N ILE A 111 -12.70 6.64 -11.35
CA ILE A 111 -13.13 7.61 -12.37
C ILE A 111 -12.80 9.04 -11.94
N ASN A 112 -13.01 9.33 -10.66
CA ASN A 112 -12.70 10.64 -10.07
C ASN A 112 -12.59 10.49 -8.55
N TRP A 113 -11.46 10.93 -7.97
CA TRP A 113 -11.23 10.91 -6.53
C TRP A 113 -12.20 11.79 -5.74
N ASN A 114 -12.72 12.86 -6.35
CA ASN A 114 -13.57 13.86 -5.71
C ASN A 114 -15.08 13.66 -5.98
N SER A 115 -15.46 12.52 -6.56
CA SER A 115 -16.88 12.24 -6.85
C SER A 115 -17.25 10.80 -6.46
N PRO A 116 -18.55 10.54 -6.20
CA PRO A 116 -19.02 9.18 -5.93
C PRO A 116 -19.25 8.36 -7.20
N GLN A 117 -18.69 8.76 -8.34
CA GLN A 117 -18.85 8.04 -9.59
C GLN A 117 -18.08 6.71 -9.57
N ASP A 118 -18.79 5.62 -9.80
CA ASP A 118 -18.24 4.29 -9.89
C ASP A 118 -18.00 3.89 -11.34
N LYS A 119 -17.02 3.01 -11.55
CA LYS A 119 -16.79 2.35 -12.84
C LYS A 119 -18.01 1.51 -13.22
N ASN A 120 -18.37 1.50 -14.48
CA ASN A 120 -19.42 0.62 -15.03
C ASN A 120 -18.86 -0.79 -15.31
N ASP A 121 -19.73 -1.73 -15.68
CA ASP A 121 -19.35 -3.12 -15.91
C ASP A 121 -18.34 -3.32 -17.06
N ALA A 122 -18.37 -2.47 -18.09
CA ALA A 122 -17.40 -2.56 -19.18
C ALA A 122 -16.00 -2.11 -18.71
N GLU A 123 -15.94 -1.00 -17.99
CA GLU A 123 -14.72 -0.49 -17.37
C GLU A 123 -14.12 -1.48 -16.36
N LEU A 124 -14.95 -2.11 -15.52
CA LEU A 124 -14.49 -3.14 -14.57
C LEU A 124 -13.92 -4.37 -15.30
N ARG A 125 -14.56 -4.84 -16.36
CA ARG A 125 -14.02 -5.94 -17.18
C ARG A 125 -12.73 -5.57 -17.90
N THR A 126 -12.59 -4.32 -18.34
CA THR A 126 -11.35 -3.81 -18.93
C THR A 126 -10.24 -3.77 -17.89
N GLN A 127 -10.51 -3.22 -16.71
CA GLN A 127 -9.57 -3.17 -15.60
C GLN A 127 -9.07 -4.57 -15.17
N ALA A 128 -9.98 -5.55 -15.07
CA ALA A 128 -9.59 -6.92 -14.71
C ALA A 128 -8.64 -7.53 -15.74
N ARG A 129 -8.91 -7.32 -17.06
CA ARG A 129 -7.99 -7.77 -18.13
C ARG A 129 -6.64 -7.08 -18.07
N ALA A 130 -6.63 -5.78 -17.81
CA ALA A 130 -5.41 -5.00 -17.70
C ALA A 130 -4.57 -5.43 -16.48
N MET A 131 -5.20 -5.66 -15.32
CA MET A 131 -4.54 -6.18 -14.13
C MET A 131 -3.96 -7.59 -14.36
N GLN A 132 -4.73 -8.47 -15.00
CA GLN A 132 -4.26 -9.81 -15.38
C GLN A 132 -3.00 -9.72 -16.24
N ALA A 133 -3.04 -8.91 -17.31
CA ALA A 133 -1.92 -8.73 -18.22
C ALA A 133 -0.68 -8.14 -17.53
N LEU A 134 -0.87 -7.18 -16.61
CA LEU A 134 0.21 -6.60 -15.83
C LEU A 134 0.82 -7.64 -14.88
N GLY A 135 -0.01 -8.39 -14.16
CA GLY A 135 0.43 -9.42 -13.23
C GLY A 135 1.22 -10.55 -13.92
N GLU A 136 0.75 -11.03 -15.06
CA GLU A 136 1.46 -12.06 -15.87
C GLU A 136 2.83 -11.56 -16.33
N GLN A 137 2.93 -10.30 -16.78
CA GLN A 137 4.21 -9.72 -17.21
C GLN A 137 5.18 -9.53 -16.03
N LEU A 138 4.70 -9.11 -14.86
CA LEU A 138 5.50 -9.01 -13.65
C LEU A 138 6.01 -10.38 -13.20
N LYS A 139 5.14 -11.39 -13.17
CA LYS A 139 5.49 -12.77 -12.83
C LYS A 139 6.60 -13.32 -13.74
N ALA A 140 6.55 -13.01 -15.03
CA ALA A 140 7.60 -13.40 -15.99
C ALA A 140 8.97 -12.76 -15.69
N GLN A 141 9.00 -11.68 -14.89
CA GLN A 141 10.21 -11.00 -14.42
C GLN A 141 10.56 -11.32 -12.95
N ASN A 142 9.94 -12.34 -12.34
CA ASN A 142 10.05 -12.68 -10.92
C ASN A 142 9.66 -11.51 -10.01
N GLN A 143 8.65 -10.76 -10.41
CA GLN A 143 8.01 -9.69 -9.64
C GLN A 143 6.54 -10.03 -9.43
N GLU A 144 5.88 -9.37 -8.48
CA GLU A 144 4.52 -9.65 -8.07
C GLU A 144 3.66 -8.40 -8.19
N LEU A 145 2.40 -8.58 -8.60
CA LEU A 145 1.37 -7.56 -8.54
C LEU A 145 0.56 -7.72 -7.25
N ALA A 146 0.48 -6.67 -6.46
CA ALA A 146 -0.38 -6.58 -5.29
C ALA A 146 -1.49 -5.55 -5.53
N TYR A 147 -2.73 -6.00 -5.70
CA TYR A 147 -3.89 -5.12 -5.83
C TYR A 147 -4.16 -4.40 -4.52
N HIS A 148 -4.14 -3.08 -4.54
CA HIS A 148 -4.46 -2.19 -3.42
C HIS A 148 -5.77 -1.45 -3.69
N ILE A 149 -6.44 -1.06 -2.62
CA ILE A 149 -7.75 -0.39 -2.69
C ILE A 149 -7.84 0.82 -1.76
N HIS A 150 -8.83 1.66 -2.06
CA HIS A 150 -9.34 2.72 -1.20
C HIS A 150 -10.86 2.57 -1.02
N SER A 151 -11.51 3.61 -0.52
CA SER A 151 -12.97 3.62 -0.36
C SER A 151 -13.77 3.43 -1.66
N PRO A 152 -13.35 3.95 -2.83
CA PRO A 152 -14.09 3.75 -4.08
C PRO A 152 -14.33 2.28 -4.42
N GLU A 153 -13.32 1.42 -4.28
CA GLU A 153 -13.39 0.00 -4.64
C GLU A 153 -14.32 -0.80 -3.73
N MET A 154 -14.55 -0.28 -2.51
CA MET A 154 -15.44 -0.89 -1.51
C MET A 154 -16.92 -0.47 -1.64
N ARG A 155 -17.23 0.50 -2.51
CA ARG A 155 -18.61 0.92 -2.74
C ARG A 155 -19.44 -0.17 -3.41
N GLN A 156 -20.77 -0.04 -3.35
CA GLN A 156 -21.71 -0.99 -3.97
C GLN A 156 -21.47 -2.45 -3.52
N ALA A 157 -21.36 -2.66 -2.21
CA ALA A 157 -21.01 -3.97 -1.62
C ALA A 157 -19.67 -4.52 -2.12
N ALA A 158 -18.67 -3.67 -2.19
CA ALA A 158 -17.32 -4.00 -2.67
C ALA A 158 -17.31 -4.61 -4.08
N ARG A 159 -18.19 -4.13 -4.96
CA ARG A 159 -18.38 -4.66 -6.32
C ARG A 159 -17.09 -4.69 -7.12
N GLU A 160 -16.35 -3.57 -7.15
CA GLU A 160 -15.07 -3.49 -7.85
C GLU A 160 -14.04 -4.43 -7.22
N PHE A 161 -13.88 -4.35 -5.90
CA PHE A 161 -12.93 -5.19 -5.16
C PHE A 161 -13.17 -6.69 -5.45
N HIS A 162 -14.38 -7.17 -5.22
CA HIS A 162 -14.70 -8.58 -5.45
C HIS A 162 -14.55 -8.99 -6.92
N HIS A 163 -14.90 -8.10 -7.87
CA HIS A 163 -14.73 -8.41 -9.28
C HIS A 163 -13.26 -8.58 -9.65
N MET A 164 -12.36 -7.70 -9.18
CA MET A 164 -10.92 -7.84 -9.42
C MET A 164 -10.39 -9.17 -8.86
N MET A 165 -10.75 -9.49 -7.62
CA MET A 165 -10.30 -10.73 -6.98
C MET A 165 -10.84 -11.99 -7.65
N LEU A 166 -12.06 -11.97 -8.21
CA LEU A 166 -12.70 -13.14 -8.85
C LEU A 166 -12.36 -13.27 -10.34
N ALA A 167 -12.09 -12.18 -11.04
CA ALA A 167 -11.85 -12.16 -12.47
C ALA A 167 -10.36 -12.25 -12.86
N THR A 168 -9.46 -12.27 -11.88
CA THR A 168 -8.01 -12.41 -12.10
C THR A 168 -7.47 -13.70 -11.50
N ASP A 169 -6.44 -14.25 -12.13
CA ASP A 169 -5.72 -15.44 -11.65
C ASP A 169 -5.00 -15.12 -10.33
N PRO A 170 -5.21 -15.90 -9.25
CA PRO A 170 -4.50 -15.74 -7.99
C PRO A 170 -2.97 -15.78 -8.13
N ASP A 171 -2.47 -16.51 -9.09
CA ASP A 171 -1.04 -16.62 -9.37
C ASP A 171 -0.44 -15.41 -10.11
N ALA A 172 -1.28 -14.55 -10.68
CA ALA A 172 -0.87 -13.34 -11.40
C ALA A 172 -1.12 -12.07 -10.59
N VAL A 173 -2.23 -12.03 -9.82
CA VAL A 173 -2.66 -10.85 -9.09
C VAL A 173 -2.84 -11.20 -7.63
N GLY A 174 -1.93 -10.78 -6.78
CA GLY A 174 -2.03 -10.85 -5.32
C GLY A 174 -2.84 -9.69 -4.74
N LEU A 175 -2.95 -9.67 -3.43
CA LEU A 175 -3.63 -8.63 -2.65
C LEU A 175 -2.63 -7.90 -1.76
N CYS A 176 -2.56 -6.58 -1.87
CA CYS A 176 -2.09 -5.72 -0.80
C CYS A 176 -3.28 -5.46 0.12
N LEU A 177 -3.37 -6.19 1.22
CA LEU A 177 -4.44 -6.00 2.18
C LEU A 177 -4.25 -4.67 2.91
N ASP A 178 -5.01 -3.64 2.53
CA ASP A 178 -5.12 -2.44 3.34
C ASP A 178 -6.22 -2.63 4.38
N THR A 179 -5.81 -2.81 5.62
CA THR A 179 -6.72 -3.12 6.73
C THR A 179 -7.72 -2.01 6.99
N HIS A 180 -7.27 -0.76 6.85
CA HIS A 180 -8.10 0.39 7.19
C HIS A 180 -9.03 0.80 6.05
N TRP A 181 -8.59 0.76 4.79
CA TRP A 181 -9.47 1.10 3.67
C TRP A 181 -10.59 0.08 3.48
N ILE A 182 -10.34 -1.21 3.75
CA ILE A 182 -11.40 -2.21 3.80
C ILE A 182 -12.38 -1.91 4.93
N TYR A 183 -11.86 -1.73 6.16
CA TYR A 183 -12.68 -1.40 7.33
C TYR A 183 -13.56 -0.17 7.06
N ARG A 184 -12.94 0.97 6.69
CA ARG A 184 -13.63 2.24 6.44
C ARG A 184 -14.57 2.18 5.25
N GLY A 185 -14.13 1.60 4.14
CA GLY A 185 -14.91 1.49 2.91
C GLY A 185 -16.15 0.60 3.05
N ALA A 186 -16.12 -0.34 4.01
CA ALA A 186 -17.26 -1.18 4.39
C ALA A 186 -18.12 -0.57 5.52
N GLY A 187 -18.04 0.73 5.76
CA GLY A 187 -18.83 1.43 6.77
C GLY A 187 -18.32 1.24 8.20
N ASN A 188 -17.01 1.18 8.39
CA ASN A 188 -16.31 0.93 9.66
C ASN A 188 -16.65 -0.45 10.24
N SER A 189 -16.48 -1.49 9.42
CA SER A 189 -16.86 -2.87 9.78
C SER A 189 -15.64 -3.79 9.87
N GLU A 190 -15.31 -4.24 11.07
CA GLU A 190 -14.34 -5.32 11.28
C GLU A 190 -14.83 -6.67 10.74
N VAL A 191 -16.15 -6.92 10.75
CA VAL A 191 -16.71 -8.13 10.17
C VAL A 191 -16.37 -8.22 8.69
N ALA A 192 -16.53 -7.12 7.94
CA ALA A 192 -16.18 -7.09 6.52
C ALA A 192 -14.67 -7.30 6.29
N LEU A 193 -13.81 -6.70 7.12
CA LEU A 193 -12.36 -6.94 7.06
C LEU A 193 -12.03 -8.42 7.29
N ASN A 194 -12.57 -9.01 8.34
CA ASN A 194 -12.34 -10.41 8.67
C ASN A 194 -12.86 -11.38 7.60
N ASP A 195 -14.03 -11.09 7.01
CA ASP A 195 -14.60 -11.90 5.93
C ASP A 195 -13.73 -11.82 4.66
N ILE A 196 -13.19 -10.64 4.31
CA ILE A 196 -12.26 -10.48 3.19
C ILE A 196 -10.97 -11.26 3.43
N VAL A 197 -10.42 -11.23 4.64
CA VAL A 197 -9.23 -12.03 4.99
C VAL A 197 -9.50 -13.53 4.84
N LYS A 198 -10.67 -14.01 5.26
CA LYS A 198 -11.06 -15.42 5.09
C LYS A 198 -11.25 -15.81 3.62
N LEU A 199 -11.83 -14.91 2.81
CA LEU A 199 -12.10 -15.18 1.39
C LEU A 199 -10.87 -15.14 0.51
N TYR A 200 -9.93 -14.25 0.81
CA TYR A 200 -8.82 -13.93 -0.09
C TYR A 200 -7.45 -13.98 0.59
N GLY A 201 -7.35 -14.54 1.79
CA GLY A 201 -6.13 -14.57 2.57
C GLY A 201 -4.95 -15.22 1.84
N ASP A 202 -5.20 -16.27 1.07
CA ASP A 202 -4.19 -16.97 0.27
C ASP A 202 -3.59 -16.09 -0.85
N ARG A 203 -4.22 -14.94 -1.15
CA ARG A 203 -3.73 -13.97 -2.14
C ARG A 203 -2.96 -12.81 -1.53
N ILE A 204 -2.88 -12.71 -0.20
CA ILE A 204 -2.20 -11.60 0.47
C ILE A 204 -0.69 -11.71 0.28
N VAL A 205 -0.09 -10.75 -0.43
CA VAL A 205 1.36 -10.67 -0.68
C VAL A 205 2.02 -9.51 0.07
N SER A 206 1.26 -8.49 0.45
CA SER A 206 1.72 -7.38 1.29
C SER A 206 0.59 -6.83 2.16
N LEU A 207 0.93 -6.07 3.18
CA LEU A 207 -0.03 -5.42 4.08
C LEU A 207 0.24 -3.92 4.12
N HIS A 208 -0.84 -3.13 4.00
CA HIS A 208 -0.88 -1.75 4.48
C HIS A 208 -1.69 -1.70 5.78
N VAL A 209 -1.10 -1.11 6.81
CA VAL A 209 -1.75 -1.02 8.12
C VAL A 209 -1.85 0.43 8.59
N ARG A 210 -3.01 0.73 9.12
CA ARG A 210 -3.36 2.02 9.72
C ARG A 210 -4.36 1.79 10.82
N GLN A 211 -4.42 2.69 11.80
CA GLN A 211 -5.39 2.64 12.88
C GLN A 211 -6.21 3.92 12.95
N SER A 212 -7.43 3.78 13.41
CA SER A 212 -8.34 4.89 13.75
C SER A 212 -8.91 4.72 15.16
N GLN A 213 -9.47 5.80 15.69
CA GLN A 213 -10.19 5.83 16.94
C GLN A 213 -11.49 6.61 16.74
N GLY A 214 -12.62 5.93 16.86
CA GLY A 214 -13.93 6.54 16.61
C GLY A 214 -14.09 7.01 15.16
N GLY A 215 -13.50 6.30 14.19
CA GLY A 215 -13.54 6.60 12.76
C GLY A 215 -12.55 7.67 12.29
N VAL A 216 -11.76 8.27 13.18
CA VAL A 216 -10.71 9.25 12.84
C VAL A 216 -9.33 8.58 12.94
N TRP A 217 -8.45 8.84 11.97
CA TRP A 217 -7.09 8.28 11.99
C TRP A 217 -6.35 8.68 13.27
N SER A 218 -5.78 7.68 13.93
CA SER A 218 -5.01 7.88 15.14
C SER A 218 -3.69 8.59 14.85
N GLU A 219 -3.15 9.33 15.83
CA GLU A 219 -1.84 9.98 15.71
C GLU A 219 -0.69 8.97 15.59
N SER A 220 -0.83 7.82 16.26
CA SER A 220 0.08 6.68 16.17
C SER A 220 -0.71 5.39 16.04
N PHE A 221 -0.12 4.38 15.39
CA PHE A 221 -0.67 3.04 15.33
C PHE A 221 -0.67 2.40 16.73
N GLY A 222 -1.72 1.63 17.05
CA GLY A 222 -1.87 0.96 18.33
C GLY A 222 -3.28 0.41 18.51
N GLN A 223 -3.80 0.44 19.74
CA GLN A 223 -5.19 0.10 20.00
C GLN A 223 -6.14 1.13 19.36
N GLY A 224 -7.26 0.67 18.84
CA GLY A 224 -8.23 1.54 18.17
C GLY A 224 -9.45 0.78 17.66
N ASP A 225 -9.98 1.25 16.53
CA ASP A 225 -11.20 0.71 15.94
C ASP A 225 -11.01 -0.68 15.30
N ILE A 226 -9.78 -1.07 14.94
CA ILE A 226 -9.45 -2.35 14.32
C ILE A 226 -8.64 -3.20 15.30
N ASP A 227 -9.09 -4.43 15.56
CA ASP A 227 -8.36 -5.43 16.32
C ASP A 227 -7.28 -6.11 15.47
N HIS A 228 -6.11 -5.47 15.40
CA HIS A 228 -4.97 -6.02 14.67
C HIS A 228 -4.36 -7.27 15.34
N ASP A 229 -4.52 -7.48 16.64
CA ASP A 229 -4.06 -8.72 17.31
C ASP A 229 -4.81 -9.94 16.76
N SER A 230 -6.14 -9.84 16.61
CA SER A 230 -6.96 -10.89 15.97
C SER A 230 -6.61 -11.09 14.50
N LEU A 231 -6.38 -10.02 13.74
CA LEU A 231 -5.96 -10.10 12.33
C LEU A 231 -4.63 -10.85 12.19
N VAL A 232 -3.65 -10.56 13.05
CA VAL A 232 -2.33 -11.22 13.03
C VAL A 232 -2.45 -12.72 13.30
N ALA A 233 -3.40 -13.16 14.13
CA ALA A 233 -3.64 -14.58 14.34
C ALA A 233 -4.00 -15.29 13.02
N TYR A 234 -4.89 -14.71 12.20
CA TYR A 234 -5.24 -15.25 10.87
C TYR A 234 -4.02 -15.24 9.91
N LEU A 235 -3.25 -14.17 9.89
CA LEU A 235 -2.07 -14.06 9.03
C LEU A 235 -1.02 -15.10 9.38
N ASN A 236 -0.84 -15.40 10.67
CA ASN A 236 0.04 -16.46 11.15
C ASN A 236 -0.43 -17.86 10.73
N GLU A 237 -1.74 -18.14 10.79
CA GLU A 237 -2.30 -19.40 10.31
C GLU A 237 -2.04 -19.61 8.81
N MET A 238 -2.04 -18.53 8.02
CA MET A 238 -1.75 -18.55 6.59
C MET A 238 -0.25 -18.49 6.28
N ASN A 239 0.64 -18.46 7.29
CA ASN A 239 2.10 -18.30 7.13
C ASN A 239 2.49 -17.05 6.33
N PHE A 240 1.78 -15.93 6.50
CA PHE A 240 2.11 -14.68 5.83
C PHE A 240 3.55 -14.25 6.13
N SER A 241 4.29 -13.88 5.10
CA SER A 241 5.69 -13.46 5.20
C SER A 241 6.05 -12.25 4.32
N GLY A 242 5.04 -11.65 3.70
CA GLY A 242 5.20 -10.45 2.88
C GLY A 242 5.57 -9.20 3.69
N PRO A 243 5.90 -8.08 3.03
CA PRO A 243 6.19 -6.84 3.72
C PRO A 243 4.96 -6.29 4.46
N LEU A 244 5.22 -5.73 5.62
CA LEU A 244 4.25 -5.04 6.47
C LEU A 244 4.57 -3.55 6.42
N ILE A 245 3.71 -2.77 5.78
CA ILE A 245 3.94 -1.35 5.52
C ILE A 245 2.99 -0.50 6.37
N LEU A 246 3.58 0.29 7.26
CA LEU A 246 2.84 1.29 8.04
C LEU A 246 2.49 2.48 7.16
N GLU A 247 1.20 2.78 7.06
CA GLU A 247 0.70 3.97 6.37
C GLU A 247 -0.10 4.87 7.34
N GLN A 248 0.43 5.09 8.54
CA GLN A 248 -0.21 5.92 9.56
C GLN A 248 -0.04 7.41 9.22
N ALA A 249 -0.95 7.91 8.38
CA ALA A 249 -1.07 9.30 7.99
C ALA A 249 -2.00 10.07 8.94
N ARG A 250 -2.16 11.37 8.72
CA ARG A 250 -3.07 12.25 9.46
C ARG A 250 -4.21 12.72 8.57
N GLU A 251 -5.38 12.90 9.15
CA GLU A 251 -6.54 13.52 8.52
C GLU A 251 -7.10 14.64 9.41
N GLU A 252 -8.16 15.30 8.97
CA GLU A 252 -8.86 16.27 9.82
C GLU A 252 -9.39 15.57 11.08
N GLY A 253 -9.11 16.14 12.24
CA GLY A 253 -9.46 15.54 13.54
C GLY A 253 -8.40 14.61 14.14
N THR A 254 -7.36 14.19 13.39
CA THR A 254 -6.25 13.42 13.97
C THR A 254 -5.57 14.25 15.07
N PRO A 255 -5.41 13.71 16.30
CA PRO A 255 -4.67 14.38 17.36
C PRO A 255 -3.24 14.72 16.94
N ARG A 256 -2.70 15.82 17.47
CA ARG A 256 -1.31 16.26 17.24
C ARG A 256 -0.67 16.58 18.59
N THR A 257 -0.50 15.57 19.41
CA THR A 257 0.01 15.69 20.79
C THR A 257 1.50 15.45 20.90
N MET A 258 2.12 14.92 19.85
CA MET A 258 3.54 14.64 19.79
C MET A 258 4.14 14.96 18.41
N PRO A 259 5.49 15.08 18.30
CA PRO A 259 6.16 15.18 17.00
C PRO A 259 5.86 13.96 16.11
N PHE A 260 5.75 14.18 14.80
CA PHE A 260 5.43 13.10 13.84
C PHE A 260 6.39 11.92 13.91
N VAL A 261 7.70 12.19 13.96
CA VAL A 261 8.73 11.14 14.07
C VAL A 261 8.55 10.30 15.34
N GLU A 262 8.15 10.92 16.46
CA GLU A 262 7.85 10.18 17.70
C GLU A 262 6.62 9.30 17.54
N ALA A 263 5.57 9.79 16.88
CA ALA A 263 4.37 9.01 16.57
C ALA A 263 4.71 7.79 15.70
N GLN A 264 5.59 7.96 14.69
CA GLN A 264 6.07 6.86 13.84
C GLN A 264 6.91 5.83 14.63
N LYS A 265 7.76 6.27 15.55
CA LYS A 265 8.52 5.37 16.45
C LYS A 265 7.60 4.53 17.32
N ARG A 266 6.59 5.14 17.94
CA ARG A 266 5.59 4.43 18.76
C ARG A 266 4.80 3.44 17.91
N SER A 267 4.40 3.85 16.72
CA SER A 267 3.70 3.00 15.76
C SER A 267 4.52 1.76 15.39
N LEU A 268 5.80 1.93 15.13
CA LEU A 268 6.71 0.81 14.84
C LEU A 268 6.88 -0.13 16.04
N GLN A 269 6.98 0.41 17.27
CA GLN A 269 7.08 -0.39 18.49
C GLN A 269 5.82 -1.26 18.67
N GLU A 270 4.67 -0.68 18.43
CA GLU A 270 3.41 -1.40 18.55
C GLU A 270 3.23 -2.46 17.45
N LEU A 271 3.64 -2.16 16.21
CA LEU A 271 3.68 -3.18 15.15
C LEU A 271 4.57 -4.36 15.52
N LYS A 272 5.77 -4.09 16.04
CA LYS A 272 6.68 -5.15 16.51
C LYS A 272 6.06 -5.98 17.63
N ARG A 273 5.34 -5.34 18.55
CA ARG A 273 4.61 -6.05 19.60
C ARG A 273 3.53 -6.98 19.05
N ILE A 274 2.68 -6.47 18.17
CA ILE A 274 1.52 -7.20 17.61
C ILE A 274 1.99 -8.36 16.73
N PHE A 275 2.99 -8.15 15.89
CA PHE A 275 3.53 -9.20 15.01
C PHE A 275 4.60 -10.08 15.67
N ALA A 276 4.93 -9.84 16.96
CA ALA A 276 5.92 -10.59 17.73
C ALA A 276 7.31 -10.68 17.05
N ILE A 277 7.81 -9.54 16.52
CA ILE A 277 9.05 -9.40 15.75
C ILE A 277 10.07 -8.55 16.50
#